data_9112bf5f1d3426704e18f2cebe509ec4
#
_entry.id   9112bf5f1d3426704e18f2cebe509ec4
#
_cell.length_a   1.000
_cell.length_b   1.000
_cell.length_c   1.000
_cell.angle_alpha   90.00
_cell.angle_beta   90.00
_cell.angle_gamma   90.00
#
_symmetry.space_group_name_H-M   'P 1'
#
loop_
_entity.id
_entity.type
_entity.pdbx_description
1 polymer ?
#
loop_
_entity_poly.entity_id
_entity_poly.type
_entity_poly.pdbx_seq_one_letter_code
_entity_poly.pdbx_strand_id
1 'polypeptide(L)'
;MKYGLPPQTLHTLYSIFQKYPGIRQVILYGSRAKGKFRNGSDIDLTLKVDSTFSQRDILTIAGDFDDSNIPYLVDVCVYDTLTNQDLIDHIDRVGKVLYPE
;
A
#
# COMPACT_ATOMS: atom_id res chain seq x y z
N MET A 1 2.28 -13.98 10.84
CA MET A 1 2.16 -12.55 10.46
C MET A 1 2.98 -12.29 9.20
N LYS A 2 2.50 -11.47 8.33
CA LYS A 2 3.16 -11.11 7.07
C LYS A 2 3.65 -9.67 7.19
N TYR A 3 4.95 -9.45 7.05
CA TYR A 3 5.57 -8.12 7.18
C TYR A 3 5.24 -7.43 8.52
N GLY A 4 5.07 -8.20 9.57
CA GLY A 4 4.66 -7.70 10.87
C GLY A 4 3.19 -7.27 10.96
N LEU A 5 2.38 -7.62 9.97
CA LEU A 5 0.96 -7.28 9.93
C LEU A 5 0.12 -8.50 10.35
N PRO A 6 -0.76 -8.33 11.35
CA PRO A 6 -1.65 -9.43 11.75
C PRO A 6 -2.61 -9.80 10.62
N PRO A 7 -3.12 -11.04 10.60
CA PRO A 7 -4.10 -11.45 9.57
C PRO A 7 -5.31 -10.54 9.48
N GLN A 8 -5.78 -10.00 10.59
CA GLN A 8 -6.91 -9.08 10.61
C GLN A 8 -6.63 -7.79 9.84
N THR A 9 -5.43 -7.23 10.01
CA THR A 9 -5.01 -6.04 9.28
C THR A 9 -4.90 -6.33 7.80
N LEU A 10 -4.30 -7.45 7.42
CA LEU A 10 -4.20 -7.86 6.02
C LEU A 10 -5.59 -8.03 5.41
N HIS A 11 -6.51 -8.65 6.12
CA HIS A 11 -7.89 -8.83 5.65
C HIS A 11 -8.56 -7.48 5.36
N THR A 12 -8.39 -6.52 6.27
CA THR A 12 -8.95 -5.17 6.09
C THR A 12 -8.33 -4.48 4.88
N LEU A 13 -7.01 -4.58 4.72
CA LEU A 13 -6.32 -4.00 3.55
C LEU A 13 -6.88 -4.59 2.25
N TYR A 14 -6.98 -5.92 2.16
CA TYR A 14 -7.47 -6.59 0.95
C TYR A 14 -8.92 -6.19 0.66
N SER A 15 -9.76 -6.09 1.67
CA SER A 15 -11.16 -5.67 1.50
C SER A 15 -11.24 -4.27 0.89
N ILE A 16 -10.34 -3.37 1.30
CA ILE A 16 -10.29 -2.01 0.75
C ILE A 16 -9.79 -2.05 -0.70
N PHE A 17 -8.71 -2.79 -0.98
CA PHE A 17 -8.18 -2.87 -2.36
C PHE A 17 -9.23 -3.38 -3.34
N GLN A 18 -10.03 -4.36 -2.92
CA GLN A 18 -11.04 -4.98 -3.79
C GLN A 18 -12.16 -4.02 -4.17
N LYS A 19 -12.33 -2.91 -3.47
CA LYS A 19 -13.31 -1.89 -3.82
C LYS A 19 -12.93 -1.09 -5.08
N TYR A 20 -11.67 -1.20 -5.51
CA TYR A 20 -11.12 -0.39 -6.59
C TYR A 20 -10.64 -1.31 -7.72
N PRO A 21 -11.50 -1.62 -8.70
CA PRO A 21 -11.12 -2.57 -9.76
C PRO A 21 -9.96 -2.08 -10.63
N GLY A 22 -9.68 -0.77 -10.63
CA GLY A 22 -8.53 -0.21 -11.34
C GLY A 22 -7.17 -0.51 -10.71
N ILE A 23 -7.12 -1.05 -9.50
CA ILE A 23 -5.86 -1.43 -8.86
C ILE A 23 -5.39 -2.75 -9.44
N ARG A 24 -4.22 -2.73 -10.10
CA ARG A 24 -3.59 -3.92 -10.69
C ARG A 24 -2.71 -4.63 -9.68
N GLN A 25 -1.90 -3.87 -8.96
CA GLN A 25 -1.02 -4.39 -7.90
C GLN A 25 -0.90 -3.38 -6.79
N VAL A 26 -0.68 -3.88 -5.58
CA VAL A 26 -0.28 -3.07 -4.44
C VAL A 26 1.08 -3.59 -3.97
N ILE A 27 2.05 -2.70 -3.89
CA ILE A 27 3.42 -3.02 -3.50
C ILE A 27 3.70 -2.37 -2.15
N LEU A 28 4.10 -3.19 -1.19
CA LEU A 28 4.59 -2.74 0.10
C LEU A 28 6.06 -2.41 -0.02
N TYR A 29 6.47 -1.26 0.49
CA TYR A 29 7.88 -0.86 0.52
C TYR A 29 8.23 -0.30 1.89
N GLY A 30 9.40 0.30 2.03
CA GLY A 30 9.84 0.87 3.28
C GLY A 30 10.30 -0.17 4.29
N SER A 31 10.25 0.16 5.57
CA SER A 31 10.83 -0.66 6.63
C SER A 31 10.19 -2.03 6.75
N ARG A 32 8.88 -2.15 6.52
CA ARG A 32 8.19 -3.44 6.61
C ARG A 32 8.62 -4.39 5.51
N ALA A 33 8.82 -3.87 4.30
CA ALA A 33 9.30 -4.69 3.18
C ALA A 33 10.73 -5.17 3.41
N LYS A 34 11.56 -4.34 4.05
CA LYS A 34 12.94 -4.69 4.38
C LYS A 34 13.07 -5.64 5.56
N GLY A 35 12.01 -5.87 6.32
CA GLY A 35 12.07 -6.64 7.55
C GLY A 35 12.71 -5.89 8.72
N LYS A 36 12.84 -4.58 8.63
CA LYS A 36 13.47 -3.72 9.65
C LYS A 36 12.45 -2.82 10.35
N PHE A 37 11.21 -3.28 10.44
CA PHE A 37 10.15 -2.52 11.07
C PHE A 37 10.17 -2.69 12.58
N ARG A 38 9.51 -1.74 13.25
CA ARG A 38 9.21 -1.79 14.69
C ARG A 38 7.70 -1.90 14.86
N ASN A 39 7.26 -2.22 16.07
CA ASN A 39 5.85 -2.16 16.41
C ASN A 39 5.34 -0.75 16.13
N GLY A 40 4.25 -0.65 15.41
CA GLY A 40 3.66 0.64 15.06
C GLY A 40 4.28 1.33 13.85
N SER A 41 5.24 0.69 13.16
CA SER A 41 5.76 1.26 11.90
C SER A 41 4.65 1.48 10.89
N ASP A 42 4.75 2.57 10.12
CA ASP A 42 3.80 2.89 9.06
C ASP A 42 3.76 1.80 8.00
N ILE A 43 2.63 1.71 7.31
CA ILE A 43 2.46 0.83 6.17
C ILE A 43 2.62 1.70 4.92
N ASP A 44 3.70 1.47 4.16
CA ASP A 44 4.00 2.22 2.94
C ASP A 44 3.57 1.42 1.73
N LEU A 45 2.61 1.93 0.97
CA LEU A 45 2.04 1.25 -0.19
C LEU A 45 2.15 2.11 -1.43
N THR A 46 2.47 1.48 -2.56
CA THR A 46 2.33 2.12 -3.86
C THR A 46 1.43 1.26 -4.74
N LEU A 47 0.58 1.92 -5.50
CA LEU A 47 -0.43 1.27 -6.33
C LEU A 47 0.00 1.30 -7.79
N LYS A 48 -0.04 0.15 -8.45
CA LYS A 48 0.02 0.06 -9.90
C LYS A 48 -1.40 -0.06 -10.39
N VAL A 49 -1.83 0.89 -11.19
CA VAL A 49 -3.25 1.07 -11.56
C VAL A 49 -3.41 1.10 -13.07
N ASP A 50 -4.65 0.87 -13.52
CA ASP A 50 -5.01 1.06 -14.92
C ASP A 50 -5.72 2.41 -15.13
N SER A 51 -6.17 2.65 -16.36
CA SER A 51 -6.78 3.93 -16.73
C SER A 51 -8.13 4.21 -16.04
N THR A 52 -8.74 3.23 -15.41
CA THR A 52 -10.01 3.42 -14.70
C THR A 52 -9.83 4.00 -13.30
N PHE A 53 -8.61 3.95 -12.77
CA PHE A 53 -8.30 4.51 -11.45
C PHE A 53 -8.03 5.99 -11.58
N SER A 54 -8.79 6.82 -10.87
CA SER A 54 -8.73 8.28 -10.99
C SER A 54 -7.97 8.91 -9.83
N GLN A 55 -7.65 10.21 -9.97
CA GLN A 55 -7.09 10.98 -8.86
C GLN A 55 -8.03 11.04 -7.65
N ARG A 56 -9.33 11.01 -7.89
CA ARG A 56 -10.32 10.96 -6.82
C ARG A 56 -10.18 9.65 -6.04
N ASP A 57 -9.88 8.56 -6.73
CA ASP A 57 -9.76 7.25 -6.09
C ASP A 57 -8.62 7.21 -5.07
N ILE A 58 -7.50 7.91 -5.33
CA ILE A 58 -6.40 7.95 -4.36
C ILE A 58 -6.83 8.64 -3.07
N LEU A 59 -7.64 9.69 -3.14
CA LEU A 59 -8.15 10.37 -1.96
C LEU A 59 -9.17 9.50 -1.23
N THR A 60 -10.03 8.82 -1.97
CA THR A 60 -11.06 7.96 -1.39
C THR A 60 -10.44 6.77 -0.68
N ILE A 61 -9.45 6.12 -1.28
CA ILE A 61 -8.80 4.97 -0.64
C ILE A 61 -8.02 5.39 0.61
N ALA A 62 -7.38 6.56 0.59
CA ALA A 62 -6.71 7.10 1.77
C ALA A 62 -7.71 7.30 2.91
N GLY A 63 -8.90 7.83 2.60
CA GLY A 63 -9.99 7.97 3.56
C GLY A 63 -10.49 6.63 4.08
N ASP A 64 -10.57 5.61 3.21
CA ASP A 64 -10.98 4.27 3.64
C ASP A 64 -10.01 3.69 4.67
N PHE A 65 -8.70 3.91 4.51
CA PHE A 65 -7.72 3.47 5.49
C PHE A 65 -7.90 4.21 6.82
N ASP A 66 -8.10 5.54 6.77
CA ASP A 66 -8.29 6.35 7.97
C ASP A 66 -9.55 5.96 8.73
N ASP A 67 -10.61 5.60 8.02
CA ASP A 67 -11.89 5.20 8.61
C ASP A 67 -11.91 3.75 9.08
N SER A 68 -10.88 2.98 8.76
CA SER A 68 -10.79 1.57 9.13
C SER A 68 -10.28 1.41 10.56
N ASN A 69 -10.29 0.16 11.05
CA ASN A 69 -9.72 -0.18 12.34
C ASN A 69 -8.25 -0.60 12.26
N ILE A 70 -7.57 -0.28 11.16
CA ILE A 70 -6.13 -0.53 11.03
C ILE A 70 -5.39 0.38 12.02
N PRO A 71 -4.59 -0.19 12.94
CA PRO A 71 -3.96 0.60 14.00
C PRO A 71 -2.64 1.27 13.58
N TYR A 72 -2.36 1.33 12.28
CA TYR A 72 -1.14 1.92 11.72
C TYR A 72 -1.50 3.00 10.74
N LEU A 73 -0.63 3.99 10.58
CA LEU A 73 -0.75 4.93 9.46
C LEU A 73 -0.47 4.18 8.16
N VAL A 74 -1.33 4.42 7.17
CA VAL A 74 -1.15 3.86 5.82
C VAL A 74 -0.82 5.02 4.90
N ASP A 75 0.38 5.00 4.35
CA ASP A 75 0.83 5.98 3.36
C ASP A 75 0.71 5.35 1.98
N VAL A 76 -0.14 5.93 1.14
CA VAL A 76 -0.47 5.35 -0.15
C VAL A 76 -0.19 6.35 -1.27
N CYS A 77 0.45 5.88 -2.34
CA CYS A 77 0.71 6.68 -3.53
C CYS A 77 0.50 5.83 -4.78
N VAL A 78 0.40 6.50 -5.93
CA VAL A 78 0.30 5.83 -7.23
C VAL A 78 1.70 5.79 -7.85
N TYR A 79 2.17 4.61 -8.21
CA TYR A 79 3.53 4.39 -8.69
C TYR A 79 3.87 5.29 -9.88
N ASP A 80 2.96 5.40 -10.85
CA ASP A 80 3.21 6.16 -12.08
C ASP A 80 3.31 7.66 -11.86
N THR A 81 2.87 8.18 -10.70
CA THR A 81 2.98 9.60 -10.38
C THR A 81 4.26 9.96 -9.65
N LEU A 82 5.08 8.97 -9.29
CA LEU A 82 6.32 9.19 -8.57
C LEU A 82 7.36 9.82 -9.49
N THR A 83 8.05 10.84 -8.99
CA THR A 83 9.12 11.54 -9.71
C THR A 83 10.48 11.40 -9.04
N ASN A 84 10.50 11.04 -7.75
CA ASN A 84 11.75 10.88 -7.01
C ASN A 84 12.40 9.55 -7.41
N GLN A 85 13.53 9.62 -8.10
CA GLN A 85 14.21 8.43 -8.62
C GLN A 85 14.71 7.52 -7.51
N ASP A 86 15.19 8.09 -6.40
CA ASP A 86 15.67 7.29 -5.27
C ASP A 86 14.54 6.46 -4.65
N LEU A 87 13.35 7.03 -4.56
CA LEU A 87 12.19 6.31 -4.05
C LEU A 87 11.75 5.22 -5.02
N ILE A 88 11.73 5.51 -6.32
CA ILE A 88 11.38 4.52 -7.35
C ILE A 88 12.36 3.35 -7.29
N ASP A 89 13.66 3.63 -7.21
CA ASP A 89 14.69 2.59 -7.13
C ASP A 89 14.55 1.75 -5.86
N HIS A 90 14.21 2.38 -4.74
CA HIS A 90 13.96 1.69 -3.48
C HIS A 90 12.77 0.73 -3.63
N ILE A 91 11.67 1.20 -4.19
CA ILE A 91 10.47 0.38 -4.40
C ILE A 91 10.81 -0.80 -5.32
N ASP A 92 11.53 -0.55 -6.41
CA ASP A 92 11.85 -1.59 -7.38
C ASP A 92 12.76 -2.66 -6.78
N ARG A 93 13.66 -2.29 -5.85
CA ARG A 93 14.59 -3.22 -5.21
C ARG A 93 13.97 -4.00 -4.07
N VAL A 94 13.23 -3.33 -3.20
CA VAL A 94 12.79 -3.93 -1.93
C VAL A 94 11.30 -4.19 -1.87
N GLY A 95 10.54 -3.67 -2.82
CA GLY A 95 9.09 -3.79 -2.83
C GLY A 95 8.62 -5.24 -2.83
N LYS A 96 7.53 -5.49 -2.13
CA LYS A 96 6.88 -6.80 -2.06
C LYS A 96 5.46 -6.67 -2.55
N VAL A 97 5.07 -7.50 -3.50
CA VAL A 97 3.69 -7.50 -4.00
C VAL A 97 2.79 -8.00 -2.88
N LEU A 98 1.94 -7.11 -2.40
CA LEU A 98 0.99 -7.43 -1.34
C LEU A 98 -0.34 -7.88 -1.91
N TYR A 99 -0.74 -7.32 -3.04
CA TYR A 99 -2.02 -7.59 -3.68
C TYR A 99 -1.83 -7.58 -5.20
N PRO A 100 -2.46 -8.52 -5.94
CA PRO A 100 -3.26 -9.62 -5.41
C PRO A 100 -2.41 -10.63 -4.63
N GLU A 101 -3.08 -11.38 -3.82
CA GLU A 101 -2.43 -12.44 -3.05
C GLU A 101 -1.80 -13.50 -3.95
#